data_dc8b94260172eb58002683954249a716
#
_entry.id   dc8b94260172eb58002683954249a716
#
_cell.length_a   1.000
_cell.length_b   1.000
_cell.length_c   1.000
_cell.angle_alpha   90.00
_cell.angle_beta   90.00
_cell.angle_gamma   90.00
#
_symmetry.space_group_name_H-M   'P 1'
#
loop_
_entity.id
_entity.type
_entity.pdbx_description
1 polymer ?
#
loop_
_entity_poly.entity_id
_entity_poly.type
_entity_poly.pdbx_seq_one_letter_code
_entity_poly.pdbx_strand_id
1 'polypeptide(L)'
;AYSNMPPAVALWQIYRKRWIARWWQSQGLRIVVDLNVASNHYELNQLGIPAGWRTFATRGYSSRIDETYMEFEQAQSIAGEGVTPLFVVYGGGKDVKAECQRNGWLWIPEIVDVRRGRI
;
A
#
# COMPACT_ATOMS: atom_id res chain seq x y z
N ALA A 1 4.69 -8.46 4.64
CA ALA A 1 4.84 -9.28 5.85
C ALA A 1 3.52 -9.95 6.21
N TYR A 2 3.54 -11.25 6.43
CA TYR A 2 2.34 -12.03 6.76
C TYR A 2 2.07 -12.00 8.27
N SER A 3 0.80 -12.21 8.65
CA SER A 3 0.37 -12.13 10.05
C SER A 3 1.03 -13.17 10.97
N ASN A 4 1.37 -14.35 10.46
CA ASN A 4 2.03 -15.40 11.22
C ASN A 4 3.56 -15.26 11.30
N MET A 5 4.09 -14.18 10.74
CA MET A 5 5.53 -13.93 10.69
C MET A 5 6.01 -13.34 12.01
N PRO A 6 7.12 -13.83 12.59
CA PRO A 6 7.69 -13.18 13.78
C PRO A 6 8.07 -11.73 13.50
N PRO A 7 7.98 -10.83 14.50
CA PRO A 7 8.27 -9.40 14.30
C PRO A 7 9.64 -9.13 13.68
N ALA A 8 10.67 -9.87 14.06
CA ALA A 8 12.02 -9.69 13.52
C ALA A 8 12.08 -10.03 12.02
N VAL A 9 11.37 -11.07 11.59
CA VAL A 9 11.31 -11.44 10.17
C VAL A 9 10.48 -10.43 9.37
N ALA A 10 9.37 -9.96 9.93
CA ALA A 10 8.55 -8.92 9.32
C ALA A 10 9.35 -7.64 9.14
N LEU A 11 10.10 -7.22 10.16
CA LEU A 11 10.98 -6.05 10.10
C LEU A 11 12.02 -6.21 9.00
N TRP A 12 12.64 -7.38 8.88
CA TRP A 12 13.63 -7.65 7.85
C TRP A 12 13.04 -7.52 6.45
N GLN A 13 11.83 -8.05 6.22
CA GLN A 13 11.17 -7.96 4.92
C GLN A 13 10.79 -6.53 4.57
N ILE A 14 10.29 -5.76 5.52
CA ILE A 14 9.97 -4.35 5.34
C ILE A 14 11.26 -3.56 5.03
N TYR A 15 12.33 -3.83 5.75
CA TYR A 15 13.63 -3.21 5.52
C TYR A 15 14.12 -3.47 4.10
N ARG A 16 14.08 -4.72 3.64
CA ARG A 16 14.49 -5.08 2.27
C ARG A 16 13.67 -4.33 1.22
N LYS A 17 12.37 -4.30 1.40
CA LYS A 17 11.45 -3.60 0.50
C LYS A 17 11.81 -2.11 0.40
N ARG A 18 12.01 -1.47 1.53
CA ARG A 18 12.36 -0.04 1.58
C ARG A 18 13.75 0.23 1.02
N TRP A 19 14.70 -0.64 1.27
CA TRP A 19 16.06 -0.52 0.75
C TRP A 19 16.08 -0.62 -0.78
N ILE A 20 15.37 -1.58 -1.34
CA ILE A 20 15.26 -1.75 -2.80
C ILE A 20 14.59 -0.51 -3.41
N ALA A 21 13.52 -0.02 -2.81
CA ALA A 21 12.83 1.18 -3.28
C ALA A 21 13.78 2.38 -3.27
N ARG A 22 14.55 2.57 -2.20
CA ARG A 22 15.54 3.66 -2.11
C ARG A 22 16.62 3.55 -3.17
N TRP A 23 17.08 2.33 -3.45
CA TRP A 23 18.08 2.11 -4.49
C TRP A 23 17.52 2.48 -5.87
N TRP A 24 16.30 2.02 -6.20
CA TRP A 24 15.64 2.40 -7.45
C TRP A 24 15.45 3.91 -7.57
N GLN A 25 15.07 4.55 -6.49
CA GLN A 25 14.93 6.01 -6.44
C GLN A 25 16.26 6.71 -6.78
N SER A 26 17.38 6.19 -6.27
CA SER A 26 18.71 6.72 -6.57
C SER A 26 19.08 6.56 -8.05
N GLN A 27 18.44 5.64 -8.77
CA GLN A 27 18.61 5.44 -10.22
C GLN A 27 17.61 6.27 -11.04
N GLY A 28 16.89 7.18 -10.44
CA GLY A 28 15.96 8.06 -11.13
C GLY A 28 14.54 7.56 -11.25
N LEU A 29 14.21 6.41 -10.65
CA LEU A 29 12.83 5.89 -10.67
C LEU A 29 11.97 6.60 -9.64
N ARG A 30 10.72 6.86 -10.00
CA ARG A 30 9.70 7.36 -9.06
C ARG A 30 9.16 6.18 -8.26
N ILE A 31 8.99 6.40 -6.96
CA ILE A 31 8.59 5.34 -6.02
C ILE A 31 7.20 5.63 -5.47
N VAL A 32 6.33 4.61 -5.56
CA VAL A 32 5.06 4.56 -4.83
C VAL A 32 5.26 3.54 -3.71
N VAL A 33 5.11 3.97 -2.46
CA VAL A 33 5.39 3.13 -1.29
C VAL A 33 4.27 2.12 -1.09
N ASP A 34 4.61 0.84 -1.05
CA ASP A 34 3.67 -0.24 -0.77
C ASP A 34 3.42 -0.38 0.73
N LEU A 35 2.17 -0.22 1.14
CA LEU A 35 1.71 -0.35 2.53
C LEU A 35 1.06 -1.71 2.82
N ASN A 36 1.12 -2.66 1.90
CA ASN A 36 0.48 -3.96 2.07
C ASN A 36 1.24 -4.84 3.06
N VAL A 37 0.94 -4.65 4.34
CA VAL A 37 1.53 -5.38 5.47
C VAL A 37 0.39 -5.83 6.38
N ALA A 38 0.49 -7.04 6.95
CA ALA A 38 -0.52 -7.53 7.88
C ALA A 38 -0.72 -6.56 9.05
N SER A 39 -1.96 -6.44 9.51
CA SER A 39 -2.35 -5.43 10.52
C SER A 39 -1.54 -5.50 11.81
N ASN A 40 -1.14 -6.70 12.23
CA ASN A 40 -0.31 -6.87 13.43
C ASN A 40 1.14 -6.35 13.27
N HIS A 41 1.53 -5.93 12.06
CA HIS A 41 2.84 -5.37 11.78
C HIS A 41 2.78 -3.91 11.33
N TYR A 42 1.64 -3.23 11.48
CA TYR A 42 1.47 -1.86 11.00
C TYR A 42 2.47 -0.87 11.62
N GLU A 43 2.85 -1.08 12.87
CA GLU A 43 3.84 -0.19 13.51
C GLU A 43 5.18 -0.23 12.78
N LEU A 44 5.56 -1.38 12.25
CA LEU A 44 6.80 -1.54 11.51
C LEU A 44 6.72 -0.95 10.10
N ASN A 45 5.50 -0.77 9.58
CA ASN A 45 5.29 -0.39 8.18
C ASN A 45 5.74 1.06 7.88
N GLN A 46 5.89 1.90 8.90
CA GLN A 46 6.36 3.27 8.71
C GLN A 46 7.88 3.38 8.59
N LEU A 47 8.61 2.34 8.93
CA LEU A 47 10.07 2.36 8.90
C LEU A 47 10.59 2.56 7.48
N GLY A 48 11.52 3.48 7.33
CA GLY A 48 12.13 3.79 6.04
C GLY A 48 11.29 4.66 5.11
N ILE A 49 10.14 5.15 5.57
CA ILE A 49 9.31 6.08 4.80
C ILE A 49 9.57 7.50 5.30
N PRO A 50 10.02 8.42 4.44
CA PRO A 50 10.23 9.81 4.85
C PRO A 50 8.93 10.47 5.30
N ALA A 51 8.98 11.29 6.34
CA ALA A 51 7.86 12.11 6.74
C ALA A 51 7.44 13.04 5.58
N GLY A 52 6.14 13.15 5.35
CA GLY A 52 5.62 13.94 4.24
C GLY A 52 5.58 13.23 2.90
N TRP A 53 5.90 11.94 2.84
CA TRP A 53 5.76 11.16 1.61
C TRP A 53 4.31 11.14 1.15
N ARG A 54 4.06 11.22 -0.17
CA ARG A 54 2.71 11.46 -0.69
C ARG A 54 2.18 10.40 -1.63
N THR A 55 2.95 9.38 -1.96
CA THR A 55 2.55 8.38 -2.95
C THR A 55 2.62 6.98 -2.37
N PHE A 56 1.46 6.32 -2.29
CA PHE A 56 1.32 5.03 -1.64
C PHE A 56 0.52 4.07 -2.49
N ALA A 57 0.75 2.78 -2.31
CA ALA A 57 -0.02 1.71 -2.94
C ALA A 57 -0.30 0.61 -1.93
N THR A 58 -1.38 -0.10 -2.14
CA THR A 58 -1.67 -1.33 -1.39
C THR A 58 -2.46 -2.30 -2.25
N ARG A 59 -2.40 -3.57 -1.88
CA ARG A 59 -3.24 -4.59 -2.49
C ARG A 59 -4.64 -4.54 -1.86
N GLY A 60 -5.69 -4.56 -2.71
CA GLY A 60 -7.07 -4.64 -2.25
C GLY A 60 -7.51 -6.07 -2.01
N TYR A 61 -8.34 -6.27 -0.98
CA TYR A 61 -8.97 -7.55 -0.67
C TYR A 61 -10.44 -7.30 -0.37
N SER A 62 -11.35 -7.94 -1.11
CA SER A 62 -12.79 -7.76 -0.92
C SER A 62 -13.25 -8.19 0.48
N SER A 63 -12.56 -9.16 1.07
CA SER A 63 -12.86 -9.67 2.42
C SER A 63 -12.27 -8.82 3.56
N ARG A 64 -11.42 -7.84 3.23
CA ARG A 64 -10.68 -7.04 4.22
C ARG A 64 -10.60 -5.58 3.80
N ILE A 65 -11.73 -5.02 3.37
CA ILE A 65 -11.80 -3.61 2.95
C ILE A 65 -11.46 -2.67 4.09
N ASP A 66 -11.79 -3.01 5.33
CA ASP A 66 -11.43 -2.25 6.53
C ASP A 66 -9.93 -2.07 6.67
N GLU A 67 -9.13 -3.08 6.31
CA GLU A 67 -7.66 -2.97 6.32
C GLU A 67 -7.18 -1.93 5.29
N THR A 68 -7.84 -1.83 4.15
CA THR A 68 -7.52 -0.80 3.15
C THR A 68 -7.76 0.60 3.71
N TYR A 69 -8.84 0.80 4.45
CA TYR A 69 -9.08 2.08 5.13
C TYR A 69 -8.01 2.40 6.17
N MET A 70 -7.58 1.41 6.94
CA MET A 70 -6.50 1.60 7.92
C MET A 70 -5.19 1.98 7.24
N GLU A 71 -4.89 1.37 6.11
CA GLU A 71 -3.69 1.69 5.33
C GLU A 71 -3.78 3.10 4.74
N PHE A 72 -4.95 3.53 4.31
CA PHE A 72 -5.14 4.93 3.87
C PHE A 72 -4.94 5.91 5.02
N GLU A 73 -5.45 5.61 6.21
CA GLU A 73 -5.22 6.44 7.39
C GLU A 73 -3.73 6.54 7.71
N GLN A 74 -2.99 5.45 7.57
CA GLN A 74 -1.55 5.45 7.75
C GLN A 74 -0.86 6.32 6.70
N ALA A 75 -1.27 6.22 5.43
CA ALA A 75 -0.75 7.06 4.36
C ALA A 75 -1.01 8.54 4.63
N GLN A 76 -2.22 8.88 5.08
CA GLN A 76 -2.59 10.25 5.44
C GLN A 76 -1.75 10.77 6.60
N SER A 77 -1.50 9.94 7.60
CA SER A 77 -0.66 10.29 8.74
C SER A 77 0.79 10.60 8.32
N ILE A 78 1.32 9.82 7.39
CA ILE A 78 2.68 10.02 6.88
C ILE A 78 2.76 11.27 6.01
N ALA A 79 1.78 11.48 5.13
CA ALA A 79 1.75 12.63 4.22
C ALA A 79 1.60 13.95 4.96
N GLY A 80 0.89 13.94 6.07
CA GLY A 80 0.71 15.12 6.90
C GLY A 80 -0.67 15.75 6.78
N GLU A 81 -1.00 16.61 7.74
CA GLU A 81 -2.28 17.30 7.80
C GLU A 81 -2.46 18.24 6.61
N GLY A 82 -3.64 18.23 6.03
CA GLY A 82 -3.97 19.10 4.88
C GLY A 82 -3.42 18.62 3.55
N VAL A 83 -2.71 17.48 3.51
CA VAL A 83 -2.18 16.90 2.28
C VAL A 83 -3.03 15.69 1.90
N THR A 84 -3.45 15.62 0.63
CA THR A 84 -4.13 14.44 0.10
C THR A 84 -3.10 13.54 -0.59
N PRO A 85 -2.75 12.38 -0.02
CA PRO A 85 -1.79 11.50 -0.67
C PRO A 85 -2.40 10.83 -1.90
N LEU A 86 -1.57 10.51 -2.88
CA LEU A 86 -1.95 9.59 -3.95
C LEU A 86 -2.00 8.19 -3.35
N PHE A 87 -3.17 7.55 -3.41
CA PHE A 87 -3.37 6.23 -2.87
C PHE A 87 -3.86 5.29 -3.98
N VAL A 88 -3.05 4.31 -4.31
CA VAL A 88 -3.32 3.34 -5.37
C VAL A 88 -3.68 2.02 -4.73
N VAL A 89 -4.82 1.45 -5.14
CA VAL A 89 -5.24 0.11 -4.69
C VAL A 89 -5.26 -0.80 -5.91
N TYR A 90 -4.56 -1.92 -5.84
CA TYR A 90 -4.53 -2.88 -6.93
C TYR A 90 -5.20 -4.19 -6.54
N GLY A 91 -6.01 -4.72 -7.45
CA GLY A 91 -6.71 -5.98 -7.23
C GLY A 91 -7.93 -5.87 -6.33
N GLY A 92 -8.42 -7.03 -5.91
CA GLY A 92 -9.57 -7.14 -5.00
C GLY A 92 -10.94 -7.22 -5.69
N GLY A 93 -11.01 -7.03 -6.99
CA GLY A 93 -12.24 -7.16 -7.76
C GLY A 93 -13.15 -5.95 -7.71
N LYS A 94 -14.39 -6.14 -8.17
CA LYS A 94 -15.35 -5.04 -8.38
C LYS A 94 -15.76 -4.32 -7.10
N ASP A 95 -15.81 -5.02 -5.96
CA ASP A 95 -16.22 -4.41 -4.69
C ASP A 95 -15.16 -3.42 -4.20
N VAL A 96 -13.89 -3.80 -4.33
CA VAL A 96 -12.77 -2.91 -4.01
C VAL A 96 -12.73 -1.74 -4.99
N LYS A 97 -12.96 -2.00 -6.28
CA LYS A 97 -13.06 -0.94 -7.29
C LYS A 97 -14.12 0.09 -6.92
N ALA A 98 -15.30 -0.36 -6.50
CA ALA A 98 -16.40 0.53 -6.10
C ALA A 98 -16.02 1.39 -4.88
N GLU A 99 -15.35 0.79 -3.88
CA GLU A 99 -14.88 1.54 -2.71
C GLU A 99 -13.83 2.58 -3.09
N CYS A 100 -12.92 2.24 -4.00
CA CYS A 100 -11.93 3.19 -4.50
C CYS A 100 -12.60 4.38 -5.20
N GLN A 101 -13.59 4.13 -6.04
CA GLN A 101 -14.33 5.19 -6.74
C GLN A 101 -15.06 6.11 -5.74
N ARG A 102 -15.62 5.54 -4.67
CA ARG A 102 -16.31 6.30 -3.64
C ARG A 102 -15.36 7.23 -2.88
N ASN A 103 -14.12 6.79 -2.66
CA ASN A 103 -13.14 7.52 -1.86
C ASN A 103 -12.16 8.37 -2.71
N GLY A 104 -12.23 8.27 -4.02
CA GLY A 104 -11.30 8.98 -4.88
C GLY A 104 -9.91 8.35 -4.95
N TRP A 105 -9.77 7.10 -4.57
CA TRP A 105 -8.54 6.34 -4.70
C TRP A 105 -8.40 5.79 -6.11
N LEU A 106 -7.17 5.69 -6.60
CA LEU A 106 -6.90 5.10 -7.91
C LEU A 106 -6.92 3.58 -7.81
N TRP A 107 -7.77 2.92 -8.61
CA TRP A 107 -7.83 1.46 -8.64
C TRP A 107 -7.18 0.92 -9.90
N ILE A 108 -6.39 -0.15 -9.75
CA ILE A 108 -5.73 -0.85 -10.84
C ILE A 108 -6.10 -2.34 -10.76
N PRO A 109 -6.55 -2.96 -11.87
CA PRO A 109 -6.87 -4.38 -11.86
C PRO A 109 -5.61 -5.26 -11.76
N GLU A 110 -5.77 -6.45 -11.20
CA GLU A 110 -4.72 -7.46 -11.25
C GLU A 110 -4.59 -8.00 -12.69
N ILE A 111 -3.42 -8.53 -13.01
CA ILE A 111 -3.18 -9.12 -14.32
C ILE A 111 -4.15 -10.28 -14.60
N VAL A 112 -4.55 -11.03 -13.57
CA VAL A 112 -5.54 -12.10 -13.68
C VAL A 112 -6.90 -11.54 -14.10
N ASP A 113 -7.32 -10.41 -13.54
CA ASP A 113 -8.58 -9.76 -13.88
C ASP A 113 -8.57 -9.26 -15.33
N VAL A 114 -7.45 -8.70 -15.75
CA VAL A 114 -7.26 -8.24 -17.14
C VAL A 114 -7.37 -9.42 -18.11
N ARG A 115 -6.69 -10.53 -17.83
CA ARG A 115 -6.70 -11.72 -18.68
C ARG A 115 -8.09 -12.38 -18.76
N ARG A 116 -8.91 -12.25 -17.71
CA ARG A 116 -10.26 -12.82 -17.65
C ARG A 116 -11.35 -11.85 -18.08
N GLY A 117 -10.99 -10.64 -18.47
CA GLY A 117 -11.95 -9.64 -18.92
C GLY A 117 -12.85 -9.12 -17.80
N ARG A 118 -12.40 -9.11 -16.56
CA ARG A 118 -13.16 -8.68 -15.37
C ARG A 118 -13.05 -7.20 -15.04
N ILE A 119 -12.50 -6.43 -15.92
CA ILE A 119 -12.26 -5.01 -15.65
C ILE A 119 -13.57 -4.24 -15.82
#